data_4e6a4d6b01c78beb8f43d0bb0877b330
#
_entry.id   4e6a4d6b01c78beb8f43d0bb0877b330
#
_cell.length_a   1.000
_cell.length_b   1.000
_cell.length_c   1.000
_cell.angle_alpha   90.00
_cell.angle_beta   90.00
_cell.angle_gamma   90.00
#
_symmetry.space_group_name_H-M   'P 1'
#
loop_
_entity.id
_entity.type
_entity.pdbx_description
1 polymer ?
#
loop_
_entity_poly.entity_id
_entity_poly.type
_entity_poly.pdbx_seq_one_letter_code
_entity_poly.pdbx_strand_id
1 'polypeptide(L)'
;VFTPADRGLALVHAPVILASGSEPAQVFEIDLDADDPTPRHRGHLLAALAGRGLEVEPIPCGGDDPIAQHREQWTDGANTFALAPGVITLYDRNVATADELDRRGFAVVEAEDVLLGRAEIDLDGAGPTCLLLASHEISRARGGPHCLTHPLVRDDLG
;
A
#
# COMPACT_ATOMS: atom_id res chain seq x y z
N VAL A 1 5.22 -4.49 -2.65
CA VAL A 1 6.17 -3.95 -1.64
C VAL A 1 5.98 -2.47 -1.33
N PHE A 2 5.22 -1.75 -2.16
CA PHE A 2 4.89 -0.33 -1.99
C PHE A 2 3.55 -0.06 -2.66
N THR A 3 2.57 0.44 -1.91
CA THR A 3 1.26 0.83 -2.45
C THR A 3 0.78 2.10 -1.75
N PRO A 4 0.43 3.16 -2.48
CA PRO A 4 -0.20 4.34 -1.91
C PRO A 4 -1.52 3.96 -1.21
N ALA A 5 -1.69 4.46 0.02
CA ALA A 5 -2.91 4.25 0.82
C ALA A 5 -3.74 5.52 0.90
N ASP A 6 -3.07 6.67 0.95
CA ASP A 6 -3.67 7.99 0.95
C ASP A 6 -2.68 9.00 0.37
N ARG A 7 -3.08 10.27 0.30
CA ARG A 7 -2.18 11.38 -0.03
C ARG A 7 -1.08 11.47 1.03
N GLY A 8 0.16 11.22 0.61
CA GLY A 8 1.30 11.21 1.53
C GLY A 8 1.43 9.99 2.43
N LEU A 9 0.62 8.92 2.26
CA LEU A 9 0.74 7.66 2.99
C LEU A 9 0.90 6.48 2.04
N ALA A 10 1.75 5.51 2.39
CA ALA A 10 1.87 4.28 1.63
C ALA A 10 2.13 3.06 2.54
N LEU A 11 1.45 1.96 2.24
CA LEU A 11 1.80 0.64 2.78
C LEU A 11 3.09 0.14 2.14
N VAL A 12 4.03 -0.29 2.97
CA VAL A 12 5.36 -0.69 2.50
C VAL A 12 5.84 -1.98 3.14
N HIS A 13 6.59 -2.77 2.40
CA HIS A 13 7.41 -3.82 3.01
C HIS A 13 8.69 -3.19 3.56
N ALA A 14 8.69 -2.94 4.87
CA ALA A 14 9.74 -2.17 5.55
C ALA A 14 11.18 -2.66 5.29
N PRO A 15 11.47 -3.98 5.28
CA PRO A 15 12.81 -4.49 5.01
C PRO A 15 13.43 -4.02 3.70
N VAL A 16 12.61 -3.75 2.68
CA VAL A 16 13.05 -3.36 1.33
C VAL A 16 12.94 -1.86 1.09
N ILE A 17 11.88 -1.23 1.60
CA ILE A 17 11.59 0.18 1.27
C ILE A 17 12.29 1.15 2.20
N LEU A 18 12.42 0.81 3.49
CA LEU A 18 13.06 1.72 4.44
C LEU A 18 14.59 1.69 4.31
N ALA A 19 15.23 2.84 4.45
CA ALA A 19 16.69 2.95 4.48
C ALA A 19 17.32 2.15 5.63
N SER A 20 16.57 1.97 6.73
CA SER A 20 16.94 1.17 7.90
C SER A 20 16.55 -0.31 7.78
N GLY A 21 15.95 -0.71 6.66
CA GLY A 21 15.53 -2.10 6.43
C GLY A 21 16.71 -3.06 6.36
N SER A 22 16.43 -4.36 6.49
CA SER A 22 17.47 -5.41 6.41
C SER A 22 18.02 -5.60 4.99
N GLU A 23 17.23 -5.29 3.96
CA GLU A 23 17.57 -5.47 2.54
C GLU A 23 17.11 -4.23 1.71
N PRO A 24 17.63 -3.02 2.02
CA PRO A 24 17.11 -1.80 1.43
C PRO A 24 17.41 -1.72 -0.07
N ALA A 25 16.34 -1.55 -0.87
CA ALA A 25 16.45 -1.41 -2.31
C ALA A 25 17.13 -0.08 -2.69
N GLN A 26 18.00 -0.14 -3.69
CA GLN A 26 18.64 1.03 -4.28
C GLN A 26 17.80 1.56 -5.44
N VAL A 27 17.67 2.88 -5.54
CA VAL A 27 16.88 3.55 -6.56
C VAL A 27 17.77 4.21 -7.59
N PHE A 28 17.48 3.98 -8.85
CA PHE A 28 18.09 4.65 -9.98
C PHE A 28 17.02 5.42 -10.76
N GLU A 29 17.27 6.68 -10.99
CA GLU A 29 16.43 7.55 -11.80
C GLU A 29 16.98 7.58 -13.22
N ILE A 30 16.09 7.46 -14.19
CA ILE A 30 16.38 7.58 -15.61
C ILE A 30 15.52 8.71 -16.16
N ASP A 31 16.15 9.70 -16.77
CA ASP A 31 15.47 10.76 -17.51
C ASP A 31 15.20 10.26 -18.93
N LEU A 32 13.93 10.01 -19.23
CA LEU A 32 13.52 9.47 -20.53
C LEU A 32 13.48 10.52 -21.65
N ASP A 33 13.51 11.80 -21.30
CA ASP A 33 13.53 12.91 -22.27
C ASP A 33 14.95 13.32 -22.65
N ALA A 34 15.97 12.75 -21.99
CA ALA A 34 17.37 13.00 -22.33
C ALA A 34 17.78 12.26 -23.60
N ASP A 35 18.64 12.89 -24.43
CA ASP A 35 19.21 12.27 -25.64
C ASP A 35 20.03 11.00 -25.33
N ASP A 36 20.64 10.95 -24.14
CA ASP A 36 21.37 9.78 -23.62
C ASP A 36 20.91 9.48 -22.19
N PRO A 37 19.88 8.61 -22.00
CA PRO A 37 19.31 8.31 -20.72
C PRO A 37 20.28 7.49 -19.85
N THR A 38 21.00 8.16 -18.98
CA THR A 38 21.95 7.55 -18.05
C THR A 38 21.33 7.39 -16.66
N PRO A 39 21.32 6.17 -16.07
CA PRO A 39 20.83 5.94 -14.72
C PRO A 39 21.62 6.71 -13.66
N ARG A 40 20.92 7.47 -12.81
CA ARG A 40 21.50 8.23 -11.69
C ARG A 40 21.07 7.60 -10.38
N HIS A 41 22.01 7.16 -9.56
CA HIS A 41 21.72 6.62 -8.23
C HIS A 41 21.11 7.71 -7.33
N ARG A 42 19.97 7.39 -6.68
CA ARG A 42 19.20 8.30 -5.82
C ARG A 42 19.08 7.82 -4.37
N GLY A 43 19.82 6.77 -4.00
CA GLY A 43 19.74 6.17 -2.67
C GLY A 43 18.48 5.32 -2.50
N HIS A 44 17.62 5.63 -1.53
CA HIS A 44 16.44 4.85 -1.20
C HIS A 44 15.16 5.51 -1.72
N LEU A 45 14.09 4.73 -1.90
CA LEU A 45 12.86 5.16 -2.57
C LEU A 45 12.23 6.41 -1.94
N LEU A 46 12.02 6.40 -0.61
CA LEU A 46 11.36 7.54 0.03
C LEU A 46 12.16 8.84 -0.09
N ALA A 47 13.49 8.77 0.01
CA ALA A 47 14.35 9.92 -0.21
C ALA A 47 14.33 10.40 -1.67
N ALA A 48 14.27 9.48 -2.63
CA ALA A 48 14.16 9.82 -4.04
C ALA A 48 12.83 10.50 -4.36
N LEU A 49 11.72 10.03 -3.78
CA LEU A 49 10.39 10.63 -3.91
C LEU A 49 10.34 12.03 -3.27
N ALA A 50 10.84 12.18 -2.03
CA ALA A 50 10.93 13.47 -1.34
C ALA A 50 11.75 14.49 -2.15
N GLY A 51 12.85 14.06 -2.77
CA GLY A 51 13.65 14.90 -3.67
C GLY A 51 12.91 15.38 -4.92
N ARG A 52 11.75 14.79 -5.24
CA ARG A 52 10.82 15.19 -6.30
C ARG A 52 9.57 15.90 -5.78
N GLY A 53 9.56 16.26 -4.48
CA GLY A 53 8.44 16.95 -3.84
C GLY A 53 7.28 16.04 -3.42
N LEU A 54 7.47 14.72 -3.46
CA LEU A 54 6.49 13.75 -3.01
C LEU A 54 6.90 13.18 -1.64
N GLU A 55 6.42 13.84 -0.59
CA GLU A 55 6.60 13.38 0.79
C GLU A 55 5.65 12.21 1.07
N VAL A 56 6.20 11.06 1.48
CA VAL A 56 5.42 9.85 1.78
C VAL A 56 5.82 9.29 3.14
N GLU A 57 4.85 9.18 4.04
CA GLU A 57 4.99 8.49 5.31
C GLU A 57 4.73 6.99 5.11
N PRO A 58 5.66 6.10 5.46
CA PRO A 58 5.49 4.67 5.30
C PRO A 58 4.66 4.06 6.43
N ILE A 59 3.76 3.16 6.07
CA ILE A 59 3.02 2.28 6.98
C ILE A 59 3.59 0.87 6.82
N PRO A 60 4.27 0.29 7.82
CA PRO A 60 4.85 -1.04 7.69
C PRO A 60 3.78 -2.13 7.55
N CYS A 61 3.80 -2.86 6.44
CA CYS A 61 3.06 -4.11 6.31
C CYS A 61 3.54 -5.09 7.38
N GLY A 62 2.64 -5.64 8.18
CA GLY A 62 2.96 -6.52 9.30
C GLY A 62 3.40 -5.78 10.58
N GLY A 63 3.26 -4.44 10.63
CA GLY A 63 3.63 -3.62 11.79
C GLY A 63 5.12 -3.66 12.11
N ASP A 64 5.48 -3.68 13.40
CA ASP A 64 6.88 -3.60 13.86
C ASP A 64 7.56 -4.98 14.01
N ASP A 65 6.79 -6.08 13.94
CA ASP A 65 7.35 -7.44 14.06
C ASP A 65 7.96 -7.91 12.73
N PRO A 66 9.30 -8.17 12.67
CA PRO A 66 9.95 -8.63 11.45
C PRO A 66 9.38 -9.93 10.89
N ILE A 67 8.90 -10.84 11.74
CA ILE A 67 8.29 -12.10 11.31
C ILE A 67 6.93 -11.82 10.65
N ALA A 68 6.12 -10.96 11.26
CA ALA A 68 4.85 -10.56 10.69
C ALA A 68 5.05 -9.80 9.37
N GLN A 69 6.05 -8.91 9.27
CA GLN A 69 6.39 -8.20 8.04
C GLN A 69 6.68 -9.15 6.88
N HIS A 70 7.50 -10.18 7.10
CA HIS A 70 7.78 -11.17 6.07
C HIS A 70 6.57 -12.03 5.74
N ARG A 71 5.85 -12.51 6.76
CA ARG A 71 4.65 -13.35 6.58
C ARG A 71 3.56 -12.61 5.80
N GLU A 72 3.27 -11.36 6.18
CA GLU A 72 2.18 -10.62 5.56
C GLU A 72 2.55 -10.01 4.21
N GLN A 73 3.83 -9.80 3.93
CA GLN A 73 4.29 -9.58 2.56
C GLN A 73 3.98 -10.78 1.65
N TRP A 74 4.10 -12.02 2.16
CA TRP A 74 3.74 -13.24 1.42
C TRP A 74 2.24 -13.35 1.16
N THR A 75 1.40 -12.78 2.01
CA THR A 75 -0.05 -12.73 1.87
C THR A 75 -0.55 -11.41 1.28
N ASP A 76 0.34 -10.72 0.56
CA ASP A 76 0.03 -9.51 -0.20
C ASP A 76 -0.45 -8.32 0.65
N GLY A 77 0.03 -8.19 1.90
CA GLY A 77 -0.34 -7.10 2.81
C GLY A 77 0.05 -5.70 2.33
N ALA A 78 1.10 -5.58 1.49
CA ALA A 78 1.46 -4.33 0.83
C ALA A 78 0.97 -4.27 -0.64
N ASN A 79 -0.08 -5.02 -0.98
CA ASN A 79 -0.70 -5.05 -2.31
C ASN A 79 -2.18 -4.70 -2.21
N THR A 80 -2.46 -3.59 -1.57
CA THR A 80 -3.79 -3.03 -1.37
C THR A 80 -4.27 -2.30 -2.62
N PHE A 81 -5.58 -2.12 -2.74
CA PHE A 81 -6.18 -1.30 -3.78
C PHE A 81 -6.91 -0.12 -3.13
N ALA A 82 -6.61 1.09 -3.56
CA ALA A 82 -7.29 2.29 -3.12
C ALA A 82 -8.57 2.51 -3.94
N LEU A 83 -9.71 2.49 -3.26
CA LEU A 83 -11.02 2.86 -3.85
C LEU A 83 -11.16 4.37 -3.98
N ALA A 84 -10.58 5.08 -3.00
CA ALA A 84 -10.45 6.53 -2.96
C ALA A 84 -9.23 6.87 -2.11
N PRO A 85 -8.71 8.11 -2.11
CA PRO A 85 -7.68 8.51 -1.17
C PRO A 85 -8.11 8.24 0.28
N GLY A 86 -7.31 7.46 1.01
CA GLY A 86 -7.61 7.03 2.38
C GLY A 86 -8.60 5.85 2.49
N VAL A 87 -9.23 5.38 1.42
CA VAL A 87 -10.13 4.22 1.46
C VAL A 87 -9.49 3.07 0.69
N ILE A 88 -8.96 2.10 1.41
CA ILE A 88 -8.18 0.99 0.85
C ILE A 88 -8.82 -0.37 1.13
N THR A 89 -8.46 -1.37 0.34
CA THR A 89 -8.85 -2.76 0.56
C THR A 89 -7.64 -3.58 1.01
N LEU A 90 -7.84 -4.52 1.92
CA LEU A 90 -6.80 -5.41 2.43
C LEU A 90 -7.38 -6.82 2.58
N TYR A 91 -6.57 -7.87 2.44
CA TYR A 91 -7.03 -9.20 2.79
C TYR A 91 -7.11 -9.38 4.32
N ASP A 92 -8.21 -9.99 4.79
CA ASP A 92 -8.53 -10.27 6.20
C ASP A 92 -7.43 -11.03 6.97
N ARG A 93 -6.62 -11.81 6.27
CA ARG A 93 -5.51 -12.57 6.88
C ARG A 93 -4.28 -11.73 7.23
N ASN A 94 -4.21 -10.49 6.78
CA ASN A 94 -3.11 -9.56 7.10
C ASN A 94 -3.44 -8.79 8.39
N VAL A 95 -3.57 -9.53 9.49
CA VAL A 95 -4.07 -9.02 10.77
C VAL A 95 -3.14 -7.95 11.35
N ALA A 96 -1.83 -8.19 11.34
CA ALA A 96 -0.87 -7.21 11.89
C ALA A 96 -0.80 -5.92 11.05
N THR A 97 -1.05 -6.01 9.75
CA THR A 97 -1.19 -4.82 8.89
C THR A 97 -2.49 -4.07 9.21
N ALA A 98 -3.59 -4.78 9.40
CA ALA A 98 -4.88 -4.18 9.80
C ALA A 98 -4.77 -3.49 11.16
N ASP A 99 -4.13 -4.13 12.15
CA ASP A 99 -3.85 -3.55 13.47
C ASP A 99 -2.97 -2.29 13.37
N GLU A 100 -2.00 -2.26 12.46
CA GLU A 100 -1.16 -1.08 12.23
C GLU A 100 -1.97 0.06 11.60
N LEU A 101 -2.85 -0.24 10.67
CA LEU A 101 -3.76 0.75 10.06
C LEU A 101 -4.74 1.31 11.10
N ASP A 102 -5.33 0.46 11.96
CA ASP A 102 -6.21 0.90 13.06
C ASP A 102 -5.48 1.85 14.01
N ARG A 103 -4.26 1.52 14.43
CA ARG A 103 -3.41 2.40 15.27
C ARG A 103 -3.14 3.77 14.63
N ARG A 104 -3.19 3.86 13.31
CA ARG A 104 -3.03 5.10 12.54
C ARG A 104 -4.34 5.80 12.22
N GLY A 105 -5.45 5.31 12.77
CA GLY A 105 -6.77 5.92 12.69
C GLY A 105 -7.60 5.50 11.49
N PHE A 106 -7.20 4.45 10.77
CA PHE A 106 -8.09 3.84 9.77
C PHE A 106 -9.22 3.09 10.47
N ALA A 107 -10.46 3.32 10.05
CA ALA A 107 -11.56 2.46 10.43
C ALA A 107 -11.42 1.11 9.70
N VAL A 108 -11.20 0.04 10.44
CA VAL A 108 -11.08 -1.32 9.87
C VAL A 108 -12.47 -1.97 9.84
N VAL A 109 -12.96 -2.29 8.63
CA VAL A 109 -14.34 -2.75 8.39
C VAL A 109 -14.34 -4.00 7.53
N GLU A 110 -15.12 -5.00 7.90
CA GLU A 110 -15.30 -6.18 7.06
C GLU A 110 -16.16 -5.88 5.82
N ALA A 111 -15.71 -6.30 4.65
CA ALA A 111 -16.45 -6.10 3.41
C ALA A 111 -17.83 -6.78 3.46
N GLU A 112 -17.96 -7.91 4.15
CA GLU A 112 -19.23 -8.61 4.34
C GLU A 112 -20.24 -7.72 5.10
N ASP A 113 -19.81 -6.97 6.10
CA ASP A 113 -20.69 -6.08 6.86
C ASP A 113 -21.22 -4.93 6.01
N VAL A 114 -20.40 -4.41 5.09
CA VAL A 114 -20.84 -3.40 4.12
C VAL A 114 -21.86 -4.00 3.14
N LEU A 115 -21.59 -5.19 2.60
CA LEU A 115 -22.50 -5.88 1.68
C LEU A 115 -23.85 -6.21 2.32
N LEU A 116 -23.86 -6.49 3.62
CA LEU A 116 -25.07 -6.82 4.38
C LEU A 116 -25.77 -5.60 4.98
N GLY A 117 -25.26 -4.37 4.72
CA GLY A 117 -25.82 -3.14 5.25
C GLY A 117 -25.66 -2.96 6.76
N ARG A 118 -24.66 -3.61 7.36
CA ARG A 118 -24.31 -3.50 8.79
C ARG A 118 -23.29 -2.39 9.04
N ALA A 119 -22.53 -2.03 8.01
CA ALA A 119 -21.57 -0.94 8.01
C ALA A 119 -21.68 -0.14 6.74
N GLU A 120 -21.25 1.12 6.77
CA GLU A 120 -21.18 2.00 5.61
C GLU A 120 -19.73 2.46 5.44
N ILE A 121 -19.32 2.66 4.20
CA ILE A 121 -18.05 3.30 3.84
C ILE A 121 -18.35 4.60 3.09
N ASP A 122 -17.59 5.63 3.39
CA ASP A 122 -17.67 6.91 2.70
C ASP A 122 -16.44 7.05 1.80
N LEU A 123 -16.69 7.13 0.48
CA LEU A 123 -15.64 7.32 -0.52
C LEU A 123 -15.27 8.80 -0.70
N ASP A 124 -16.08 9.72 -0.18
CA ASP A 124 -15.94 11.17 -0.36
C ASP A 124 -15.21 11.89 0.80
N GLY A 125 -14.78 11.16 1.84
CA GLY A 125 -13.83 11.70 2.79
C GLY A 125 -14.22 11.78 4.27
N ALA A 126 -15.07 10.87 4.78
CA ALA A 126 -15.37 10.80 6.22
C ALA A 126 -14.22 10.27 7.10
N GLY A 127 -13.07 9.99 6.54
CA GLY A 127 -11.87 9.52 7.25
C GLY A 127 -11.27 8.26 6.62
N PRO A 128 -10.04 7.91 7.00
CA PRO A 128 -9.35 6.77 6.42
C PRO A 128 -10.03 5.46 6.80
N THR A 129 -10.25 4.60 5.81
CA THR A 129 -10.94 3.31 5.98
C THR A 129 -10.17 2.17 5.32
N CYS A 130 -10.04 1.06 6.02
CA CYS A 130 -9.51 -0.19 5.50
C CYS A 130 -10.63 -1.24 5.40
N LEU A 131 -10.99 -1.62 4.19
CA LEU A 131 -12.00 -2.63 3.93
C LEU A 131 -11.35 -4.01 3.85
N LEU A 132 -11.68 -4.90 4.78
CA LEU A 132 -11.16 -6.26 4.82
C LEU A 132 -11.93 -7.17 3.88
N LEU A 133 -11.20 -7.79 2.96
CA LEU A 133 -11.72 -8.75 2.00
C LEU A 133 -11.41 -10.17 2.45
N ALA A 134 -12.42 -11.03 2.50
CA ALA A 134 -12.22 -12.45 2.76
C ALA A 134 -11.33 -13.07 1.68
N SER A 135 -10.11 -13.46 2.04
CA SER A 135 -9.09 -13.90 1.09
C SER A 135 -9.08 -15.42 0.89
N HIS A 136 -9.46 -16.19 1.93
CA HIS A 136 -9.37 -17.66 1.91
C HIS A 136 -8.05 -18.15 1.29
N GLU A 137 -8.12 -18.91 0.19
CA GLU A 137 -6.97 -19.46 -0.50
C GLU A 137 -6.42 -18.57 -1.65
N ILE A 138 -7.09 -17.45 -1.98
CA ILE A 138 -6.70 -16.58 -3.10
C ILE A 138 -5.29 -16.04 -2.89
N SER A 139 -4.96 -15.59 -1.69
CA SER A 139 -3.64 -15.04 -1.37
C SER A 139 -2.50 -16.05 -1.54
N ARG A 140 -2.76 -17.36 -1.51
CA ARG A 140 -1.74 -18.40 -1.77
C ARG A 140 -1.36 -18.51 -3.24
N ALA A 141 -2.28 -18.17 -4.14
CA ALA A 141 -2.02 -18.14 -5.57
C ALA A 141 -1.21 -16.92 -6.01
N ARG A 142 -0.90 -16.02 -5.09
CA ARG A 142 -0.32 -14.70 -5.31
C ARG A 142 -1.30 -13.72 -5.98
N GLY A 143 -1.14 -12.49 -5.64
CA GLY A 143 -1.96 -11.38 -6.10
C GLY A 143 -2.89 -10.87 -4.99
N GLY A 144 -2.61 -9.66 -4.51
CA GLY A 144 -3.46 -8.93 -3.58
C GLY A 144 -4.63 -8.24 -4.28
N PRO A 145 -5.43 -7.48 -3.53
CA PRO A 145 -6.57 -6.76 -4.10
C PRO A 145 -6.22 -5.92 -5.32
N HIS A 146 -5.07 -5.25 -5.32
CA HIS A 146 -4.63 -4.45 -6.46
C HIS A 146 -4.39 -5.30 -7.72
N CYS A 147 -3.77 -6.47 -7.59
CA CYS A 147 -3.48 -7.36 -8.71
C CYS A 147 -4.76 -7.93 -9.35
N LEU A 148 -5.84 -8.02 -8.59
CA LEU A 148 -7.14 -8.53 -9.06
C LEU A 148 -8.02 -7.44 -9.69
N THR A 149 -7.55 -6.20 -9.72
CA THR A 149 -8.28 -5.07 -10.29
C THR A 149 -7.65 -4.60 -11.59
N HIS A 150 -8.47 -4.06 -12.47
CA HIS A 150 -8.04 -3.43 -13.71
C HIS A 150 -8.89 -2.19 -13.98
N PRO A 151 -8.31 -0.99 -14.13
CA PRO A 151 -9.08 0.19 -14.46
C PRO A 151 -9.60 0.10 -15.89
N LEU A 152 -10.92 0.25 -16.06
CA LEU A 152 -11.58 0.27 -17.37
C LEU A 152 -11.61 1.67 -17.97
N VAL A 153 -11.76 2.67 -17.11
CA VAL A 153 -11.80 4.10 -17.49
C VAL A 153 -10.89 4.86 -16.53
N ARG A 154 -10.17 5.82 -17.03
CA ARG A 154 -9.39 6.77 -16.24
C ARG A 154 -9.71 8.17 -16.74
N ASP A 155 -9.90 9.08 -15.81
CA ASP A 155 -9.97 10.51 -16.13
C ASP A 155 -8.59 11.05 -16.50
N ASP A 156 -8.55 12.03 -17.38
CA ASP A 156 -7.32 12.72 -17.70
C ASP A 156 -6.79 13.44 -16.45
N LEU A 157 -5.50 13.30 -16.21
CA LEU A 157 -4.81 14.10 -15.19
C LEU A 157 -4.74 15.53 -15.73
N GLY A 158 -5.59 16.39 -15.22
CA GLY A 158 -5.64 17.81 -15.57
C GLY A 158 -4.35 18.59 -15.30
#